data_b034872c4154251da1042b2b153b61b1
#
_entry.id   b034872c4154251da1042b2b153b61b1
#
_cell.length_a   1.000
_cell.length_b   1.000
_cell.length_c   1.000
_cell.angle_alpha   90.00
_cell.angle_beta   90.00
_cell.angle_gamma   90.00
#
_symmetry.space_group_name_H-M   'P 1'
#
loop_
_entity.id
_entity.type
_entity.pdbx_description
1 polymer ?
#
loop_
_entity_poly.entity_id
_entity_poly.type
_entity_poly.pdbx_seq_one_letter_code
_entity_poly.pdbx_strand_id
1 'polypeptide(L)'
;MSDYAALDAITEAVESGAGLPEVVRAAARALEASLAVSDAWGATLAVAARSPAEERALLSQGDGVASIPLRVADTVVGALHMRAKTEPSASMRRLLATMIASEVERVRAPERASESAAADFLRAVLARELTEREELVARAKELSLDVQEGASMIVARAHPQTPTDEGWRGRVRAIAERGARAASNRSIAALSERDGILAAEVLLLVPGGDETAAARAAEGVLREMQAGLAGYTFALGRSRITEDPADLPRAASEALLAANVAQGSNDGAALAFEQTGAYRLLLSAMSENPNELQRFYDETVEPLVAYDEQYETELVRTLEAFLEADGNVAGTAQRLFTHRHTIYYRLERVRELSGHDVSSSDGREKLSLGLKSMRVLGISSAGGPASEAGAEGGRVPRRGGRGS
;
A
#
# COMPACT_ATOMS: atom_id res chain seq x y z
N MET A 1 2.57 -9.03 46.69
CA MET A 1 2.64 -10.47 46.31
C MET A 1 4.03 -10.74 45.84
N SER A 2 4.64 -11.92 46.09
CA SER A 2 5.99 -12.19 45.55
C SER A 2 5.89 -12.39 44.03
N ASP A 3 6.96 -12.04 43.31
CA ASP A 3 7.03 -12.24 41.84
C ASP A 3 6.70 -13.67 41.41
N TYR A 4 7.01 -14.67 42.28
CA TYR A 4 6.69 -16.08 42.05
C TYR A 4 5.18 -16.39 42.08
N ALA A 5 4.43 -15.85 43.04
CA ALA A 5 2.99 -16.06 43.10
C ALA A 5 2.22 -15.36 41.96
N ALA A 6 2.77 -14.25 41.44
CA ALA A 6 2.23 -13.58 40.28
C ALA A 6 2.49 -14.44 38.99
N LEU A 7 3.66 -15.02 38.90
CA LEU A 7 4.04 -15.88 37.74
C LEU A 7 3.17 -17.15 37.71
N ASP A 8 2.97 -17.80 38.86
CA ASP A 8 2.14 -19.02 38.97
C ASP A 8 0.69 -18.76 38.51
N ALA A 9 0.07 -17.66 38.94
CA ALA A 9 -1.30 -17.31 38.54
C ALA A 9 -1.41 -17.02 36.99
N ILE A 10 -0.37 -16.45 36.39
CA ILE A 10 -0.34 -16.19 34.94
C ILE A 10 -0.13 -17.51 34.21
N THR A 11 0.78 -18.35 34.66
CA THR A 11 1.08 -19.65 34.06
C THR A 11 -0.15 -20.55 34.10
N GLU A 12 -0.87 -20.59 35.20
CA GLU A 12 -2.13 -21.35 35.35
C GLU A 12 -3.19 -20.88 34.33
N ALA A 13 -3.30 -19.56 34.14
CA ALA A 13 -4.23 -19.01 33.14
C ALA A 13 -3.85 -19.38 31.70
N VAL A 14 -2.56 -19.47 31.39
CA VAL A 14 -2.06 -19.93 30.08
C VAL A 14 -2.29 -21.44 29.89
N GLU A 15 -1.92 -22.26 30.87
CA GLU A 15 -2.04 -23.71 30.83
C GLU A 15 -3.53 -24.20 30.83
N SER A 16 -4.42 -23.47 31.45
CA SER A 16 -5.85 -23.75 31.38
C SER A 16 -6.48 -23.51 30.02
N GLY A 17 -5.76 -22.86 29.07
CA GLY A 17 -6.28 -22.51 27.76
C GLY A 17 -7.39 -21.48 27.79
N ALA A 18 -7.49 -20.66 28.85
CA ALA A 18 -8.56 -19.69 29.05
C ALA A 18 -8.59 -18.53 28.04
N GLY A 19 -7.55 -18.43 27.20
CA GLY A 19 -7.43 -17.45 26.13
C GLY A 19 -6.85 -16.11 26.59
N LEU A 20 -6.41 -15.32 25.60
CA LEU A 20 -5.70 -14.06 25.82
C LEU A 20 -6.38 -13.08 26.79
N PRO A 21 -7.72 -12.84 26.74
CA PRO A 21 -8.37 -11.93 27.68
C PRO A 21 -8.26 -12.36 29.15
N GLU A 22 -8.28 -13.67 29.44
CA GLU A 22 -8.14 -14.15 30.82
C GLU A 22 -6.69 -14.11 31.30
N VAL A 23 -5.74 -14.44 30.42
CA VAL A 23 -4.31 -14.31 30.72
C VAL A 23 -3.97 -12.86 31.06
N VAL A 24 -4.48 -11.89 30.29
CA VAL A 24 -4.28 -10.45 30.54
C VAL A 24 -4.95 -10.03 31.88
N ARG A 25 -6.14 -10.55 32.20
CA ARG A 25 -6.81 -10.29 33.49
C ARG A 25 -6.05 -10.90 34.68
N ALA A 26 -5.54 -12.11 34.52
CA ALA A 26 -4.73 -12.75 35.55
C ALA A 26 -3.44 -11.96 35.83
N ALA A 27 -2.76 -11.55 34.77
CA ALA A 27 -1.57 -10.70 34.83
C ALA A 27 -1.86 -9.34 35.48
N ALA A 28 -2.96 -8.68 35.10
CA ALA A 28 -3.36 -7.39 35.65
C ALA A 28 -3.64 -7.47 37.16
N ARG A 29 -4.33 -8.53 37.59
CA ARG A 29 -4.60 -8.79 39.03
C ARG A 29 -3.32 -9.08 39.80
N ALA A 30 -2.48 -9.99 39.28
CA ALA A 30 -1.25 -10.43 39.90
C ALA A 30 -0.22 -9.31 40.08
N LEU A 31 -0.16 -8.39 39.15
CA LEU A 31 0.77 -7.24 39.14
C LEU A 31 0.15 -5.95 39.72
N GLU A 32 -1.10 -5.99 40.16
CA GLU A 32 -1.86 -4.78 40.55
C GLU A 32 -1.75 -3.65 39.51
N ALA A 33 -1.79 -4.03 38.22
CA ALA A 33 -1.60 -3.15 37.09
C ALA A 33 -2.83 -3.08 36.18
N SER A 34 -2.90 -2.09 35.35
CA SER A 34 -3.80 -2.05 34.19
C SER A 34 -3.02 -2.39 32.94
N LEU A 35 -3.54 -3.33 32.14
CA LEU A 35 -2.87 -3.87 30.95
C LEU A 35 -3.78 -3.77 29.74
N ALA A 36 -3.20 -3.47 28.58
CA ALA A 36 -3.83 -3.64 27.29
C ALA A 36 -2.84 -4.32 26.33
N VAL A 37 -3.36 -5.19 25.49
CA VAL A 37 -2.59 -5.89 24.46
C VAL A 37 -3.13 -5.47 23.11
N SER A 38 -2.26 -4.99 22.25
CA SER A 38 -2.56 -4.71 20.85
C SER A 38 -1.78 -5.65 19.93
N ASP A 39 -2.31 -5.87 18.75
CA ASP A 39 -1.57 -6.56 17.68
C ASP A 39 -0.49 -5.68 17.06
N ALA A 40 0.25 -6.24 16.10
CA ALA A 40 1.30 -5.52 15.36
C ALA A 40 0.79 -4.30 14.57
N TRP A 41 -0.52 -4.19 14.34
CA TRP A 41 -1.16 -3.09 13.62
C TRP A 41 -1.89 -2.10 14.53
N GLY A 42 -1.78 -2.30 15.86
CA GLY A 42 -2.36 -1.41 16.84
C GLY A 42 -3.84 -1.73 17.20
N ALA A 43 -4.42 -2.80 16.65
CA ALA A 43 -5.78 -3.23 17.07
C ALA A 43 -5.73 -3.85 18.46
N THR A 44 -6.65 -3.41 19.32
CA THR A 44 -6.72 -3.91 20.70
C THR A 44 -7.27 -5.34 20.74
N LEU A 45 -6.49 -6.27 21.29
CA LEU A 45 -6.85 -7.68 21.44
C LEU A 45 -7.46 -8.00 22.80
N ALA A 46 -6.97 -7.38 23.87
CA ALA A 46 -7.47 -7.56 25.22
C ALA A 46 -7.15 -6.33 26.08
N VAL A 47 -8.03 -6.03 27.04
CA VAL A 47 -7.85 -4.98 28.05
C VAL A 47 -8.27 -5.49 29.42
N ALA A 48 -7.47 -5.19 30.44
CA ALA A 48 -7.79 -5.38 31.81
C ALA A 48 -7.39 -4.12 32.61
N ALA A 49 -8.30 -3.21 32.78
CA ALA A 49 -8.09 -1.94 33.47
C ALA A 49 -8.81 -1.89 34.81
N ARG A 50 -8.22 -1.20 35.79
CA ARG A 50 -8.80 -1.01 37.13
C ARG A 50 -9.88 0.08 37.17
N SER A 51 -9.88 0.96 36.12
CA SER A 51 -10.89 2.01 36.00
C SER A 51 -11.05 2.42 34.54
N PRO A 52 -12.20 3.03 34.16
CA PRO A 52 -12.39 3.57 32.80
C PRO A 52 -11.38 4.67 32.39
N ALA A 53 -10.82 5.38 33.37
CA ALA A 53 -9.80 6.39 33.13
C ALA A 53 -8.47 5.74 32.74
N GLU A 54 -8.08 4.66 33.39
CA GLU A 54 -6.90 3.88 33.09
C GLU A 54 -7.03 3.15 31.75
N GLU A 55 -8.21 2.63 31.44
CA GLU A 55 -8.49 2.04 30.12
C GLU A 55 -8.26 3.04 28.99
N ARG A 56 -8.83 4.24 29.11
CA ARG A 56 -8.60 5.31 28.12
C ARG A 56 -7.12 5.68 28.00
N ALA A 57 -6.41 5.77 29.13
CA ALA A 57 -4.98 6.07 29.12
C ALA A 57 -4.16 4.98 28.42
N LEU A 58 -4.47 3.69 28.64
CA LEU A 58 -3.82 2.57 27.96
C LEU A 58 -4.07 2.60 26.45
N LEU A 59 -5.31 2.82 26.02
CA LEU A 59 -5.70 2.83 24.62
C LEU A 59 -5.14 4.04 23.85
N SER A 60 -5.00 5.18 24.53
CA SER A 60 -4.40 6.40 23.94
C SER A 60 -2.88 6.48 24.11
N GLN A 61 -2.26 5.49 24.75
CA GLN A 61 -0.83 5.49 25.08
C GLN A 61 -0.41 6.78 25.82
N GLY A 62 -1.28 7.27 26.73
CA GLY A 62 -1.08 8.50 27.49
C GLY A 62 0.04 8.42 28.52
N ASP A 63 0.24 9.53 29.25
CA ASP A 63 1.28 9.65 30.25
C ASP A 63 1.25 8.54 31.31
N GLY A 64 2.43 7.97 31.60
CA GLY A 64 2.61 6.90 32.57
C GLY A 64 2.22 5.50 32.08
N VAL A 65 2.04 5.32 30.77
CA VAL A 65 1.87 4.01 30.13
C VAL A 65 3.20 3.56 29.54
N ALA A 66 3.71 2.41 30.03
CA ALA A 66 4.87 1.75 29.43
C ALA A 66 4.39 0.86 28.27
N SER A 67 5.04 0.95 27.11
CA SER A 67 4.80 0.08 25.97
C SER A 67 5.95 -0.91 25.82
N ILE A 68 5.64 -2.20 25.81
CA ILE A 68 6.59 -3.31 25.73
C ILE A 68 6.28 -4.08 24.45
N PRO A 69 7.23 -4.17 23.48
CA PRO A 69 6.99 -4.94 22.26
C PRO A 69 6.87 -6.44 22.59
N LEU A 70 5.86 -7.07 22.02
CA LEU A 70 5.64 -8.51 22.10
C LEU A 70 6.33 -9.16 20.90
N ARG A 71 7.27 -10.07 21.16
CA ARG A 71 8.05 -10.74 20.11
C ARG A 71 7.94 -12.25 20.23
N VAL A 72 7.82 -12.91 19.06
CA VAL A 72 7.98 -14.34 18.89
C VAL A 72 9.14 -14.53 17.93
N ALA A 73 10.24 -15.15 18.37
CA ALA A 73 11.52 -15.09 17.69
C ALA A 73 11.93 -13.63 17.40
N ASP A 74 12.23 -13.30 16.15
CA ASP A 74 12.61 -11.94 15.74
C ASP A 74 11.42 -11.08 15.25
N THR A 75 10.20 -11.65 15.23
CA THR A 75 9.02 -10.96 14.71
C THR A 75 8.24 -10.26 15.82
N VAL A 76 7.89 -8.99 15.63
CA VAL A 76 6.98 -8.26 16.51
C VAL A 76 5.54 -8.70 16.21
N VAL A 77 4.87 -9.29 17.21
CA VAL A 77 3.50 -9.80 17.10
C VAL A 77 2.47 -8.84 17.70
N GLY A 78 2.93 -7.81 18.43
CA GLY A 78 2.06 -6.83 19.06
C GLY A 78 2.80 -6.00 20.10
N ALA A 79 2.04 -5.32 20.95
CA ALA A 79 2.55 -4.56 22.08
C ALA A 79 1.71 -4.78 23.35
N LEU A 80 2.38 -4.83 24.48
CA LEU A 80 1.77 -4.81 25.81
C LEU A 80 1.89 -3.39 26.37
N HIS A 81 0.76 -2.74 26.57
CA HIS A 81 0.68 -1.43 27.24
C HIS A 81 0.36 -1.65 28.72
N MET A 82 1.19 -1.11 29.59
CA MET A 82 1.10 -1.34 31.02
C MET A 82 1.13 -0.04 31.83
N ARG A 83 0.23 0.06 32.80
CA ARG A 83 0.24 1.10 33.84
C ARG A 83 0.18 0.44 35.20
N ALA A 84 1.28 0.46 35.95
CA ALA A 84 1.39 -0.16 37.26
C ALA A 84 1.66 0.90 38.33
N LYS A 85 1.21 0.66 39.59
CA LYS A 85 1.56 1.50 40.74
C LYS A 85 3.02 1.33 41.13
N THR A 86 3.50 0.10 41.07
CA THR A 86 4.87 -0.29 41.33
C THR A 86 5.39 -0.99 40.07
N GLU A 87 6.48 -0.53 39.53
CA GLU A 87 7.03 -1.08 38.29
C GLU A 87 7.54 -2.52 38.56
N PRO A 88 7.06 -3.55 37.81
CA PRO A 88 7.54 -4.91 37.95
C PRO A 88 9.03 -5.01 37.56
N SER A 89 9.72 -6.00 38.12
CA SER A 89 11.12 -6.26 37.79
C SER A 89 11.32 -6.45 36.26
N ALA A 90 12.52 -6.13 35.76
CA ALA A 90 12.82 -6.31 34.35
C ALA A 90 12.64 -7.76 33.88
N SER A 91 12.94 -8.71 34.77
CA SER A 91 12.76 -10.14 34.51
C SER A 91 11.27 -10.50 34.40
N MET A 92 10.45 -9.99 35.30
CA MET A 92 8.99 -10.19 35.29
C MET A 92 8.36 -9.63 34.01
N ARG A 93 8.72 -8.39 33.64
CA ARG A 93 8.24 -7.77 32.39
C ARG A 93 8.59 -8.59 31.15
N ARG A 94 9.80 -9.16 31.11
CA ARG A 94 10.25 -9.98 29.98
C ARG A 94 9.48 -11.30 29.90
N LEU A 95 9.32 -11.99 31.03
CA LEU A 95 8.54 -13.23 31.11
C LEU A 95 7.08 -12.99 30.73
N LEU A 96 6.46 -11.96 31.27
CA LEU A 96 5.09 -11.58 30.95
C LEU A 96 4.93 -11.31 29.44
N ALA A 97 5.85 -10.51 28.88
CA ALA A 97 5.84 -10.22 27.44
C ALA A 97 5.96 -11.49 26.60
N THR A 98 6.82 -12.43 26.98
CA THR A 98 7.00 -13.72 26.28
C THR A 98 5.73 -14.58 26.36
N MET A 99 5.09 -14.69 27.53
CA MET A 99 3.88 -15.48 27.70
C MET A 99 2.70 -14.88 26.93
N ILE A 100 2.51 -13.57 27.03
CA ILE A 100 1.47 -12.87 26.26
C ILE A 100 1.73 -12.93 24.76
N ALA A 101 3.00 -12.79 24.31
CA ALA A 101 3.36 -12.92 22.90
C ALA A 101 2.98 -14.30 22.33
N SER A 102 3.24 -15.38 23.10
CA SER A 102 2.84 -16.73 22.72
C SER A 102 1.32 -16.89 22.60
N GLU A 103 0.55 -16.28 23.52
CA GLU A 103 -0.90 -16.30 23.46
C GLU A 103 -1.45 -15.48 22.29
N VAL A 104 -0.86 -14.31 21.99
CA VAL A 104 -1.21 -13.51 20.81
C VAL A 104 -0.96 -14.32 19.54
N GLU A 105 0.19 -15.00 19.45
CA GLU A 105 0.51 -15.86 18.31
C GLU A 105 -0.50 -16.99 18.14
N ARG A 106 -0.84 -17.68 19.25
CA ARG A 106 -1.81 -18.78 19.23
C ARG A 106 -3.20 -18.34 18.76
N VAL A 107 -3.64 -17.17 19.18
CA VAL A 107 -4.95 -16.61 18.78
C VAL A 107 -4.93 -16.19 17.32
N ARG A 108 -3.80 -15.66 16.83
CA ARG A 108 -3.69 -15.12 15.48
C ARG A 108 -3.19 -16.10 14.43
N ALA A 109 -2.68 -17.25 14.82
CA ALA A 109 -2.15 -18.25 13.89
C ALA A 109 -3.17 -18.66 12.79
N PRO A 110 -4.47 -18.91 13.10
CA PRO A 110 -5.46 -19.24 12.07
C PRO A 110 -5.70 -18.06 11.09
N GLU A 111 -5.75 -16.82 11.61
CA GLU A 111 -5.94 -15.61 10.80
C GLU A 111 -4.74 -15.39 9.87
N ARG A 112 -3.52 -15.54 10.38
CA ARG A 112 -2.29 -15.45 9.57
C ARG A 112 -2.21 -16.52 8.50
N ALA A 113 -2.61 -17.76 8.80
CA ALA A 113 -2.67 -18.81 7.81
C ALA A 113 -3.67 -18.47 6.69
N SER A 114 -4.83 -17.91 7.04
CA SER A 114 -5.83 -17.42 6.09
C SER A 114 -5.31 -16.22 5.28
N GLU A 115 -4.63 -15.26 5.92
CA GLU A 115 -3.99 -14.11 5.26
C GLU A 115 -2.91 -14.57 4.27
N SER A 116 -2.06 -15.53 4.65
CA SER A 116 -1.06 -16.10 3.77
C SER A 116 -1.68 -16.81 2.56
N ALA A 117 -2.69 -17.65 2.79
CA ALA A 117 -3.39 -18.34 1.72
C ALA A 117 -4.08 -17.36 0.74
N ALA A 118 -4.67 -16.28 1.27
CA ALA A 118 -5.24 -15.21 0.43
C ALA A 118 -4.15 -14.48 -0.38
N ALA A 119 -2.98 -14.22 0.22
CA ALA A 119 -1.86 -13.59 -0.46
C ALA A 119 -1.31 -14.46 -1.58
N ASP A 120 -1.15 -15.76 -1.32
CA ASP A 120 -0.67 -16.72 -2.32
C ASP A 120 -1.65 -16.84 -3.50
N PHE A 121 -2.96 -16.89 -3.20
CA PHE A 121 -3.99 -16.91 -4.24
C PHE A 121 -3.98 -15.64 -5.10
N LEU A 122 -4.01 -14.45 -4.48
CA LEU A 122 -4.05 -13.18 -5.20
C LEU A 122 -2.75 -12.96 -6.01
N ARG A 123 -1.61 -13.39 -5.48
CA ARG A 123 -0.32 -13.33 -6.19
C ARG A 123 -0.34 -14.21 -7.43
N ALA A 124 -0.79 -15.46 -7.29
CA ALA A 124 -0.86 -16.41 -8.40
C ALA A 124 -1.84 -15.95 -9.51
N VAL A 125 -2.95 -15.29 -9.13
CA VAL A 125 -3.87 -14.64 -10.08
C VAL A 125 -3.18 -13.51 -10.82
N LEU A 126 -2.49 -12.60 -10.11
CA LEU A 126 -1.79 -11.47 -10.73
C LEU A 126 -0.64 -11.92 -11.63
N ALA A 127 0.12 -12.94 -11.22
CA ALA A 127 1.22 -13.52 -11.99
C ALA A 127 0.76 -14.40 -13.17
N ARG A 128 -0.56 -14.59 -13.32
CA ARG A 128 -1.17 -15.49 -14.34
C ARG A 128 -0.71 -16.93 -14.21
N GLU A 129 -0.38 -17.38 -13.02
CA GLU A 129 -0.05 -18.78 -12.71
C GLU A 129 -1.32 -19.64 -12.59
N LEU A 130 -2.43 -19.02 -12.19
CA LEU A 130 -3.74 -19.63 -12.12
C LEU A 130 -4.61 -19.10 -13.28
N THR A 131 -4.81 -19.92 -14.30
CA THR A 131 -5.59 -19.57 -15.50
C THR A 131 -6.76 -20.50 -15.75
N GLU A 132 -6.69 -21.72 -15.21
CA GLU A 132 -7.73 -22.72 -15.38
C GLU A 132 -8.92 -22.44 -14.45
N ARG A 133 -10.12 -22.37 -15.03
CA ARG A 133 -11.36 -22.05 -14.32
C ARG A 133 -11.60 -22.93 -13.10
N GLU A 134 -11.41 -24.25 -13.27
CA GLU A 134 -11.67 -25.22 -12.21
C GLU A 134 -10.73 -25.04 -11.03
N GLU A 135 -9.44 -24.77 -11.28
CA GLU A 135 -8.44 -24.54 -10.26
C GLU A 135 -8.71 -23.22 -9.52
N LEU A 136 -9.03 -22.13 -10.24
CA LEU A 136 -9.41 -20.85 -9.66
C LEU A 136 -10.60 -20.97 -8.71
N VAL A 137 -11.66 -21.65 -9.15
CA VAL A 137 -12.86 -21.88 -8.34
C VAL A 137 -12.53 -22.72 -7.10
N ALA A 138 -11.74 -23.80 -7.27
CA ALA A 138 -11.36 -24.66 -6.16
C ALA A 138 -10.57 -23.89 -5.09
N ARG A 139 -9.53 -23.13 -5.50
CA ARG A 139 -8.72 -22.31 -4.59
C ARG A 139 -9.51 -21.17 -3.94
N ALA A 140 -10.39 -20.51 -4.68
CA ALA A 140 -11.28 -19.49 -4.13
C ALA A 140 -12.20 -20.08 -3.05
N LYS A 141 -12.74 -21.30 -3.29
CA LYS A 141 -13.59 -21.99 -2.32
C LYS A 141 -12.86 -22.35 -1.02
N GLU A 142 -11.58 -22.71 -1.08
CA GLU A 142 -10.75 -22.93 0.13
C GLU A 142 -10.67 -21.67 1.00
N LEU A 143 -10.72 -20.49 0.38
CA LEU A 143 -10.77 -19.19 1.05
C LEU A 143 -12.20 -18.74 1.39
N SER A 144 -13.20 -19.62 1.23
CA SER A 144 -14.62 -19.32 1.43
C SER A 144 -15.15 -18.21 0.50
N LEU A 145 -14.53 -18.06 -0.68
CA LEU A 145 -14.95 -17.12 -1.72
C LEU A 145 -15.83 -17.81 -2.75
N ASP A 146 -16.90 -17.13 -3.15
CA ASP A 146 -17.69 -17.51 -4.31
C ASP A 146 -17.39 -16.53 -5.45
N VAL A 147 -16.68 -17.02 -6.44
CA VAL A 147 -16.31 -16.25 -7.65
C VAL A 147 -17.12 -16.70 -8.87
N GLN A 148 -18.06 -17.65 -8.69
CA GLN A 148 -18.86 -18.18 -9.81
C GLN A 148 -19.92 -17.18 -10.29
N GLU A 149 -20.39 -16.31 -9.39
CA GLU A 149 -21.34 -15.25 -9.71
C GLU A 149 -20.64 -13.96 -10.22
N GLY A 150 -19.35 -14.04 -10.44
CA GLY A 150 -18.51 -12.92 -10.86
C GLY A 150 -17.63 -12.37 -9.73
N ALA A 151 -16.68 -11.54 -10.12
CA ALA A 151 -15.81 -10.82 -9.19
C ALA A 151 -15.21 -9.58 -9.84
N SER A 152 -14.70 -8.65 -9.03
CA SER A 152 -13.82 -7.57 -9.47
C SER A 152 -12.54 -7.55 -8.65
N MET A 153 -11.50 -6.99 -9.25
CA MET A 153 -10.22 -6.75 -8.59
C MET A 153 -10.04 -5.26 -8.30
N ILE A 154 -9.42 -4.96 -7.16
CA ILE A 154 -9.01 -3.61 -6.81
C ILE A 154 -7.51 -3.63 -6.49
N VAL A 155 -6.79 -2.64 -6.97
CA VAL A 155 -5.40 -2.34 -6.56
C VAL A 155 -5.41 -0.99 -5.87
N ALA A 156 -4.99 -0.97 -4.61
CA ALA A 156 -4.90 0.25 -3.82
C ALA A 156 -3.45 0.48 -3.38
N ARG A 157 -2.96 1.71 -3.54
CA ARG A 157 -1.62 2.13 -3.13
C ARG A 157 -1.69 3.24 -2.10
N ALA A 158 -0.83 3.15 -1.09
CA ALA A 158 -0.59 4.20 -0.12
C ALA A 158 0.89 4.58 -0.16
N HIS A 159 1.18 5.84 -0.44
CA HIS A 159 2.52 6.40 -0.46
C HIS A 159 2.71 7.27 0.78
N PRO A 160 3.61 6.90 1.71
CA PRO A 160 3.88 7.69 2.89
C PRO A 160 4.63 8.98 2.51
N GLN A 161 4.21 10.11 3.11
CA GLN A 161 4.88 11.40 2.95
C GLN A 161 5.86 11.68 4.10
N THR A 162 5.87 10.83 5.11
CA THR A 162 6.75 10.91 6.29
C THR A 162 7.33 9.53 6.61
N PRO A 163 8.44 9.45 7.35
CA PRO A 163 9.00 8.16 7.78
C PRO A 163 7.96 7.29 8.50
N THR A 164 7.95 6.01 8.22
CA THR A 164 6.99 5.02 8.73
C THR A 164 7.67 4.01 9.65
N ASP A 165 6.88 3.35 10.51
CA ASP A 165 7.32 2.21 11.33
C ASP A 165 7.28 0.88 10.56
N GLU A 166 7.83 -0.19 11.15
CA GLU A 166 7.90 -1.52 10.50
C GLU A 166 6.52 -2.13 10.14
N GLY A 167 5.46 -1.77 10.86
CA GLY A 167 4.11 -2.35 10.70
C GLY A 167 3.18 -1.63 9.72
N TRP A 168 3.63 -0.52 9.12
CA TRP A 168 2.76 0.38 8.36
C TRP A 168 2.06 -0.27 7.15
N ARG A 169 2.77 -1.15 6.42
CA ARG A 169 2.19 -1.86 5.26
C ARG A 169 1.04 -2.78 5.66
N GLY A 170 1.19 -3.50 6.77
CA GLY A 170 0.13 -4.36 7.33
C GLY A 170 -1.09 -3.55 7.75
N ARG A 171 -0.90 -2.35 8.34
CA ARG A 171 -2.01 -1.44 8.65
C ARG A 171 -2.74 -0.97 7.39
N VAL A 172 -2.01 -0.60 6.33
CA VAL A 172 -2.61 -0.24 5.04
C VAL A 172 -3.48 -1.36 4.50
N ARG A 173 -2.98 -2.62 4.50
CA ARG A 173 -3.75 -3.79 4.08
C ARG A 173 -5.03 -3.96 4.89
N ALA A 174 -4.91 -3.94 6.23
CA ALA A 174 -6.06 -4.14 7.12
C ALA A 174 -7.14 -3.05 6.96
N ILE A 175 -6.74 -1.80 6.75
CA ILE A 175 -7.64 -0.68 6.50
C ILE A 175 -8.33 -0.85 5.13
N ALA A 176 -7.58 -1.19 4.09
CA ALA A 176 -8.13 -1.43 2.75
C ALA A 176 -9.15 -2.59 2.75
N GLU A 177 -8.81 -3.70 3.41
CA GLU A 177 -9.70 -4.85 3.54
C GLU A 177 -11.00 -4.50 4.26
N ARG A 178 -10.93 -3.75 5.36
CA ARG A 178 -12.11 -3.26 6.09
C ARG A 178 -13.01 -2.42 5.19
N GLY A 179 -12.43 -1.53 4.38
CA GLY A 179 -13.18 -0.71 3.44
C GLY A 179 -13.91 -1.54 2.38
N ALA A 180 -13.27 -2.56 1.82
CA ALA A 180 -13.89 -3.46 0.85
C ALA A 180 -14.99 -4.32 1.49
N ARG A 181 -14.75 -4.84 2.70
CA ARG A 181 -15.71 -5.68 3.44
C ARG A 181 -16.99 -4.93 3.85
N ALA A 182 -16.95 -3.62 3.95
CA ALA A 182 -18.14 -2.81 4.20
C ALA A 182 -19.17 -2.90 3.06
N ALA A 183 -18.73 -3.15 1.83
CA ALA A 183 -19.61 -3.36 0.67
C ALA A 183 -19.80 -4.84 0.31
N SER A 184 -18.78 -5.67 0.50
CA SER A 184 -18.80 -7.12 0.27
C SER A 184 -18.02 -7.82 1.38
N ASN A 185 -18.72 -8.42 2.33
CA ASN A 185 -18.17 -9.01 3.56
C ASN A 185 -17.17 -10.16 3.34
N ARG A 186 -17.17 -10.75 2.15
CA ARG A 186 -16.24 -11.82 1.76
C ARG A 186 -15.02 -11.32 0.96
N SER A 187 -14.83 -10.01 0.84
CA SER A 187 -13.62 -9.48 0.19
C SER A 187 -12.36 -9.92 0.93
N ILE A 188 -11.32 -10.25 0.17
CA ILE A 188 -9.99 -10.56 0.69
C ILE A 188 -8.98 -9.54 0.19
N ALA A 189 -7.90 -9.35 0.96
CA ALA A 189 -6.84 -8.43 0.63
C ALA A 189 -5.46 -9.01 0.94
N ALA A 190 -4.49 -8.71 0.09
CA ALA A 190 -3.10 -9.06 0.28
C ALA A 190 -2.17 -7.91 -0.09
N LEU A 191 -1.00 -7.86 0.56
CA LEU A 191 0.08 -7.00 0.10
C LEU A 191 0.71 -7.57 -1.16
N SER A 192 0.97 -6.72 -2.13
CA SER A 192 1.82 -7.06 -3.27
C SER A 192 3.29 -6.98 -2.85
N GLU A 193 4.06 -7.99 -3.25
CA GLU A 193 5.51 -8.08 -2.98
C GLU A 193 6.34 -7.63 -4.19
N ARG A 194 5.79 -6.76 -5.04
CA ARG A 194 6.56 -6.26 -6.18
C ARG A 194 7.73 -5.39 -5.72
N ASP A 195 8.93 -5.71 -6.20
CA ASP A 195 10.15 -4.98 -5.89
C ASP A 195 10.11 -3.54 -6.42
N GLY A 196 10.80 -2.64 -5.74
CA GLY A 196 10.99 -1.25 -6.18
C GLY A 196 9.82 -0.29 -5.89
N ILE A 197 8.73 -0.74 -5.27
CA ILE A 197 7.60 0.13 -4.92
C ILE A 197 7.80 0.70 -3.51
N LEU A 198 8.02 2.00 -3.40
CA LEU A 198 8.08 2.71 -2.10
C LEU A 198 6.72 2.80 -1.40
N ALA A 199 5.63 2.43 -2.08
CA ALA A 199 4.28 2.40 -1.56
C ALA A 199 3.95 1.05 -0.88
N ALA A 200 2.88 1.03 -0.07
CA ALA A 200 2.16 -0.20 0.19
C ALA A 200 1.15 -0.41 -0.94
N GLU A 201 1.31 -1.47 -1.71
CA GLU A 201 0.34 -1.89 -2.73
C GLU A 201 -0.48 -3.06 -2.18
N VAL A 202 -1.80 -2.90 -2.20
CA VAL A 202 -2.78 -3.89 -1.72
C VAL A 202 -3.60 -4.37 -2.90
N LEU A 203 -3.60 -5.69 -3.10
CA LEU A 203 -4.48 -6.37 -4.02
C LEU A 203 -5.73 -6.78 -3.26
N LEU A 204 -6.92 -6.52 -3.81
CA LEU A 204 -8.18 -6.95 -3.22
C LEU A 204 -9.02 -7.67 -4.28
N LEU A 205 -9.70 -8.73 -3.85
CA LEU A 205 -10.73 -9.40 -4.63
C LEU A 205 -12.08 -9.17 -3.96
N VAL A 206 -13.02 -8.67 -4.74
CA VAL A 206 -14.42 -8.40 -4.34
C VAL A 206 -15.30 -9.37 -5.09
N PRO A 207 -15.81 -10.43 -4.45
CA PRO A 207 -16.72 -11.39 -5.09
C PRO A 207 -18.09 -10.79 -5.32
N GLY A 208 -18.71 -11.20 -6.41
CA GLY A 208 -20.06 -10.81 -6.85
C GLY A 208 -20.09 -10.15 -8.23
N GLY A 209 -21.22 -10.28 -8.93
CA GLY A 209 -21.47 -9.75 -10.28
C GLY A 209 -22.12 -8.35 -10.30
N ASP A 210 -22.25 -7.66 -9.16
CA ASP A 210 -22.88 -6.34 -9.08
C ASP A 210 -21.84 -5.21 -9.22
N GLU A 211 -21.88 -4.49 -10.33
CA GLU A 211 -21.03 -3.34 -10.63
C GLU A 211 -21.13 -2.23 -9.57
N THR A 212 -22.34 -2.02 -9.02
CA THR A 212 -22.58 -1.02 -7.98
C THR A 212 -21.93 -1.43 -6.66
N ALA A 213 -21.94 -2.72 -6.32
CA ALA A 213 -21.27 -3.24 -5.13
C ALA A 213 -19.73 -3.12 -5.28
N ALA A 214 -19.20 -3.45 -6.46
CA ALA A 214 -17.77 -3.31 -6.75
C ALA A 214 -17.31 -1.84 -6.68
N ALA A 215 -18.09 -0.91 -7.21
CA ALA A 215 -17.81 0.53 -7.11
C ALA A 215 -17.84 1.00 -5.66
N ARG A 216 -18.85 0.62 -4.88
CA ARG A 216 -18.94 0.94 -3.44
C ARG A 216 -17.79 0.36 -2.63
N ALA A 217 -17.30 -0.83 -3.01
CA ALA A 217 -16.12 -1.42 -2.37
C ALA A 217 -14.87 -0.57 -2.62
N ALA A 218 -14.63 -0.15 -3.85
CA ALA A 218 -13.51 0.73 -4.20
C ALA A 218 -13.56 2.08 -3.48
N GLU A 219 -14.73 2.72 -3.45
CA GLU A 219 -14.95 3.97 -2.71
C GLU A 219 -14.79 3.76 -1.18
N GLY A 220 -15.25 2.61 -0.66
CA GLY A 220 -15.08 2.23 0.74
C GLY A 220 -13.61 2.07 1.12
N VAL A 221 -12.81 1.39 0.29
CA VAL A 221 -11.35 1.27 0.45
C VAL A 221 -10.71 2.65 0.52
N LEU A 222 -10.98 3.51 -0.46
CA LEU A 222 -10.38 4.84 -0.52
C LEU A 222 -10.75 5.69 0.69
N ARG A 223 -12.01 5.70 1.08
CA ARG A 223 -12.52 6.44 2.24
C ARG A 223 -11.88 5.98 3.56
N GLU A 224 -11.79 4.67 3.79
CA GLU A 224 -11.15 4.12 4.97
C GLU A 224 -9.65 4.44 5.02
N MET A 225 -8.96 4.38 3.87
CA MET A 225 -7.54 4.74 3.77
C MET A 225 -7.34 6.24 4.06
N GLN A 226 -8.16 7.13 3.50
CA GLN A 226 -8.11 8.57 3.74
C GLN A 226 -8.39 8.91 5.22
N ALA A 227 -9.32 8.21 5.86
CA ALA A 227 -9.65 8.43 7.27
C ALA A 227 -8.60 7.86 8.24
N GLY A 228 -7.99 6.72 7.90
CA GLY A 228 -7.11 5.97 8.80
C GLY A 228 -5.62 6.23 8.61
N LEU A 229 -5.20 6.89 7.52
CA LEU A 229 -3.80 7.06 7.14
C LEU A 229 -3.48 8.53 6.86
N ALA A 230 -3.29 9.32 7.93
CA ALA A 230 -2.88 10.71 7.81
C ALA A 230 -1.44 10.79 7.27
N GLY A 231 -1.15 11.72 6.35
CA GLY A 231 0.18 11.89 5.76
C GLY A 231 0.54 10.88 4.67
N TYR A 232 -0.48 10.29 4.03
CA TYR A 232 -0.30 9.43 2.85
C TYR A 232 -1.02 10.01 1.64
N THR A 233 -0.49 9.74 0.45
CA THR A 233 -1.22 9.90 -0.82
C THR A 233 -1.67 8.53 -1.33
N PHE A 234 -2.76 8.53 -2.09
CA PHE A 234 -3.43 7.31 -2.50
C PHE A 234 -3.62 7.24 -4.01
N ALA A 235 -3.49 6.04 -4.56
CA ALA A 235 -3.91 5.72 -5.91
C ALA A 235 -4.70 4.41 -5.86
N LEU A 236 -5.87 4.39 -6.47
CA LEU A 236 -6.74 3.22 -6.46
C LEU A 236 -7.32 2.97 -7.85
N GLY A 237 -7.21 1.72 -8.30
CA GLY A 237 -7.76 1.25 -9.55
C GLY A 237 -8.69 0.05 -9.35
N ARG A 238 -9.78 0.00 -10.11
CA ARG A 238 -10.75 -1.09 -10.09
C ARG A 238 -10.91 -1.68 -11.50
N SER A 239 -10.98 -3.01 -11.58
CA SER A 239 -11.32 -3.72 -12.82
C SER A 239 -12.80 -3.65 -13.13
N ARG A 240 -13.15 -4.08 -14.32
CA ARG A 240 -14.52 -4.51 -14.64
C ARG A 240 -14.90 -5.76 -13.85
N ILE A 241 -16.19 -6.02 -13.74
CA ILE A 241 -16.68 -7.33 -13.29
C ILE A 241 -16.25 -8.37 -14.32
N THR A 242 -15.77 -9.51 -13.84
CA THR A 242 -15.57 -10.70 -14.64
C THR A 242 -16.62 -11.75 -14.26
N GLU A 243 -17.35 -12.25 -15.23
CA GLU A 243 -18.36 -13.29 -15.03
C GLU A 243 -17.74 -14.69 -15.04
N ASP A 244 -16.62 -14.86 -15.77
CA ASP A 244 -15.87 -16.11 -15.80
C ASP A 244 -14.65 -16.00 -14.87
N PRO A 245 -14.52 -16.90 -13.87
CA PRO A 245 -13.35 -16.95 -13.02
C PRO A 245 -12.00 -17.05 -13.76
N ALA A 246 -11.96 -17.67 -14.94
CA ALA A 246 -10.76 -17.74 -15.79
C ALA A 246 -10.24 -16.35 -16.22
N ASP A 247 -11.11 -15.34 -16.19
CA ASP A 247 -10.78 -13.96 -16.53
C ASP A 247 -10.20 -13.15 -15.31
N LEU A 248 -10.11 -13.73 -14.13
CA LEU A 248 -9.55 -13.04 -12.95
C LEU A 248 -8.14 -12.49 -13.18
N PRO A 249 -7.21 -13.19 -13.87
CA PRO A 249 -5.90 -12.62 -14.20
C PRO A 249 -5.99 -11.35 -15.09
N ARG A 250 -6.97 -11.31 -16.00
CA ARG A 250 -7.26 -10.11 -16.79
C ARG A 250 -7.79 -8.98 -15.92
N ALA A 251 -8.73 -9.29 -15.02
CA ALA A 251 -9.27 -8.32 -14.07
C ALA A 251 -8.18 -7.74 -13.16
N ALA A 252 -7.22 -8.55 -12.69
CA ALA A 252 -6.07 -8.08 -11.93
C ALA A 252 -5.22 -7.09 -12.73
N SER A 253 -4.96 -7.40 -14.02
CA SER A 253 -4.21 -6.49 -14.92
C SER A 253 -4.97 -5.18 -15.19
N GLU A 254 -6.29 -5.23 -15.33
CA GLU A 254 -7.15 -4.04 -15.48
C GLU A 254 -7.11 -3.13 -14.25
N ALA A 255 -7.24 -3.71 -13.04
CA ALA A 255 -7.16 -2.95 -11.79
C ALA A 255 -5.78 -2.33 -11.59
N LEU A 256 -4.72 -3.06 -11.93
CA LEU A 256 -3.35 -2.58 -11.86
C LEU A 256 -3.12 -1.40 -12.81
N LEU A 257 -3.58 -1.51 -14.06
CA LEU A 257 -3.53 -0.40 -15.00
C LEU A 257 -4.28 0.83 -14.49
N ALA A 258 -5.51 0.65 -14.00
CA ALA A 258 -6.30 1.74 -13.47
C ALA A 258 -5.59 2.44 -12.29
N ALA A 259 -4.95 1.66 -11.39
CA ALA A 259 -4.13 2.22 -10.29
C ALA A 259 -2.89 2.97 -10.81
N ASN A 260 -2.20 2.47 -11.85
CA ASN A 260 -1.07 3.15 -12.48
C ASN A 260 -1.49 4.50 -13.08
N VAL A 261 -2.64 4.54 -13.74
CA VAL A 261 -3.19 5.79 -14.31
C VAL A 261 -3.62 6.75 -13.20
N ALA A 262 -4.30 6.26 -12.17
CA ALA A 262 -4.73 7.06 -11.02
C ALA A 262 -3.54 7.71 -10.29
N GLN A 263 -2.42 7.01 -10.17
CA GLN A 263 -1.21 7.53 -9.54
C GLN A 263 -0.65 8.77 -10.27
N GLY A 264 -0.82 8.84 -11.59
CA GLY A 264 -0.40 10.00 -12.38
C GLY A 264 -1.40 11.15 -12.42
N SER A 265 -2.65 10.93 -11.99
CA SER A 265 -3.73 11.92 -12.17
C SER A 265 -3.93 12.88 -11.00
N ASN A 266 -3.29 12.68 -9.87
CA ASN A 266 -3.36 13.53 -8.65
C ASN A 266 -4.78 13.84 -8.11
N ASP A 267 -5.83 13.21 -8.66
CA ASP A 267 -7.23 13.49 -8.30
C ASP A 267 -7.68 12.83 -7.01
N GLY A 268 -6.87 11.90 -6.46
CA GLY A 268 -7.17 11.19 -5.22
C GLY A 268 -8.48 10.38 -5.26
N ALA A 269 -8.99 10.07 -6.45
CA ALA A 269 -10.21 9.31 -6.67
C ALA A 269 -9.93 7.85 -7.02
N ALA A 270 -10.91 6.97 -6.77
CA ALA A 270 -10.87 5.60 -7.26
C ALA A 270 -11.16 5.61 -8.77
N LEU A 271 -10.25 5.09 -9.58
CA LEU A 271 -10.38 5.04 -11.03
C LEU A 271 -10.89 3.67 -11.48
N ALA A 272 -12.01 3.63 -12.20
CA ALA A 272 -12.46 2.43 -12.86
C ALA A 272 -11.70 2.20 -14.18
N PHE A 273 -11.45 0.94 -14.54
CA PHE A 273 -10.74 0.60 -15.78
C PHE A 273 -11.39 1.21 -17.03
N GLU A 274 -12.73 1.29 -17.08
CA GLU A 274 -13.48 1.90 -18.18
C GLU A 274 -13.13 3.39 -18.38
N GLN A 275 -12.73 4.06 -17.31
CA GLN A 275 -12.39 5.48 -17.30
C GLN A 275 -10.93 5.74 -17.71
N THR A 276 -10.11 4.70 -17.90
CA THR A 276 -8.70 4.85 -18.27
C THR A 276 -8.48 5.31 -19.73
N GLY A 277 -9.56 5.46 -20.52
CA GLY A 277 -9.46 6.01 -21.87
C GLY A 277 -8.61 5.18 -22.83
N ALA A 278 -7.66 5.81 -23.51
CA ALA A 278 -6.80 5.16 -24.50
C ALA A 278 -5.85 4.10 -23.92
N TYR A 279 -5.58 4.12 -22.60
CA TYR A 279 -4.73 3.11 -21.95
C TYR A 279 -5.25 1.68 -22.10
N ARG A 280 -6.58 1.50 -22.24
CA ARG A 280 -7.20 0.18 -22.47
C ARG A 280 -6.66 -0.51 -23.72
N LEU A 281 -6.38 0.26 -24.77
CA LEU A 281 -5.83 -0.27 -26.03
C LEU A 281 -4.39 -0.74 -25.84
N LEU A 282 -3.60 -0.01 -25.06
CA LEU A 282 -2.22 -0.38 -24.75
C LEU A 282 -2.14 -1.63 -23.88
N LEU A 283 -3.09 -1.83 -22.94
CA LEU A 283 -3.14 -3.05 -22.14
C LEU A 283 -3.40 -4.28 -23.01
N SER A 284 -4.27 -4.18 -24.01
CA SER A 284 -4.51 -5.27 -24.98
C SER A 284 -3.25 -5.58 -25.79
N ALA A 285 -2.58 -4.56 -26.31
CA ALA A 285 -1.33 -4.73 -27.03
C ALA A 285 -0.23 -5.35 -26.16
N MET A 286 -0.12 -4.94 -24.89
CA MET A 286 0.82 -5.53 -23.93
C MET A 286 0.51 -7.01 -23.66
N SER A 287 -0.76 -7.40 -23.62
CA SER A 287 -1.15 -8.79 -23.39
C SER A 287 -0.80 -9.69 -24.57
N GLU A 288 -0.80 -9.15 -25.80
CA GLU A 288 -0.41 -9.86 -27.01
C GLU A 288 1.11 -9.90 -27.21
N ASN A 289 1.80 -8.79 -26.99
CA ASN A 289 3.26 -8.67 -27.17
C ASN A 289 3.89 -7.71 -26.14
N PRO A 290 4.18 -8.19 -24.93
CA PRO A 290 4.77 -7.35 -23.87
C PRO A 290 6.10 -6.71 -24.26
N ASN A 291 6.91 -7.40 -25.07
CA ASN A 291 8.23 -6.92 -25.46
C ASN A 291 8.17 -5.70 -26.40
N GLU A 292 7.14 -5.57 -27.20
CA GLU A 292 6.99 -4.45 -28.12
C GLU A 292 6.68 -3.14 -27.36
N LEU A 293 5.82 -3.22 -26.34
CA LEU A 293 5.51 -2.07 -25.51
C LEU A 293 6.75 -1.62 -24.71
N GLN A 294 7.52 -2.60 -24.18
CA GLN A 294 8.77 -2.31 -23.49
C GLN A 294 9.77 -1.62 -24.39
N ARG A 295 10.00 -2.13 -25.60
CA ARG A 295 10.91 -1.51 -26.59
C ARG A 295 10.50 -0.09 -26.93
N PHE A 296 9.21 0.14 -27.14
CA PHE A 296 8.70 1.47 -27.45
C PHE A 296 8.95 2.47 -26.31
N TYR A 297 8.79 2.02 -25.05
CA TYR A 297 9.17 2.80 -23.87
C TYR A 297 10.68 3.08 -23.85
N ASP A 298 11.52 2.04 -24.05
CA ASP A 298 12.99 2.16 -24.04
C ASP A 298 13.50 3.16 -25.11
N GLU A 299 12.85 3.19 -26.27
CA GLU A 299 13.21 4.09 -27.39
C GLU A 299 12.73 5.53 -27.18
N THR A 300 11.70 5.77 -26.36
CA THR A 300 11.04 7.09 -26.29
C THR A 300 11.26 7.82 -24.98
N VAL A 301 11.00 7.20 -23.85
CA VAL A 301 10.92 7.87 -22.53
C VAL A 301 11.95 7.37 -21.53
N GLU A 302 12.40 6.13 -21.62
CA GLU A 302 13.45 5.58 -20.74
C GLU A 302 14.66 6.50 -20.60
N PRO A 303 15.23 7.08 -21.70
CA PRO A 303 16.38 7.98 -21.58
C PRO A 303 16.11 9.23 -20.74
N LEU A 304 14.86 9.67 -20.67
CA LEU A 304 14.45 10.81 -19.83
C LEU A 304 14.36 10.39 -18.36
N VAL A 305 13.79 9.21 -18.09
CA VAL A 305 13.67 8.65 -16.74
C VAL A 305 15.06 8.42 -16.15
N ALA A 306 15.96 7.74 -16.88
CA ALA A 306 17.34 7.51 -16.46
C ALA A 306 18.10 8.82 -16.20
N TYR A 307 17.86 9.84 -17.02
CA TYR A 307 18.47 11.16 -16.81
C TYR A 307 17.93 11.86 -15.58
N ASP A 308 16.61 11.81 -15.35
CA ASP A 308 15.98 12.38 -14.17
C ASP A 308 16.48 11.71 -12.88
N GLU A 309 16.64 10.37 -12.88
CA GLU A 309 17.19 9.62 -11.73
C GLU A 309 18.66 9.97 -11.48
N GLN A 310 19.47 10.09 -12.52
CA GLN A 310 20.90 10.36 -12.38
C GLN A 310 21.20 11.79 -11.93
N TYR A 311 20.40 12.76 -12.37
CA TYR A 311 20.71 14.20 -12.21
C TYR A 311 19.68 14.95 -11.36
N GLU A 312 18.72 14.22 -10.75
CA GLU A 312 17.64 14.80 -9.95
C GLU A 312 16.90 15.92 -10.69
N THR A 313 16.59 15.68 -11.98
CA THR A 313 15.86 16.62 -12.83
C THR A 313 14.38 16.23 -12.95
N GLU A 314 13.59 17.03 -13.66
CA GLU A 314 12.16 16.83 -13.83
C GLU A 314 11.76 16.87 -15.34
N LEU A 315 12.50 16.17 -16.18
CA LEU A 315 12.22 16.17 -17.64
C LEU A 315 10.91 15.46 -17.94
N VAL A 316 10.67 14.30 -17.35
CA VAL A 316 9.43 13.53 -17.55
C VAL A 316 8.23 14.37 -17.11
N ARG A 317 8.27 14.95 -15.90
CA ARG A 317 7.22 15.83 -15.40
C ARG A 317 7.00 17.07 -16.27
N THR A 318 8.08 17.65 -16.79
CA THR A 318 7.99 18.80 -17.68
C THR A 318 7.35 18.42 -19.00
N LEU A 319 7.70 17.27 -19.57
CA LEU A 319 7.10 16.74 -20.79
C LEU A 319 5.60 16.46 -20.62
N GLU A 320 5.20 15.81 -19.52
CA GLU A 320 3.79 15.56 -19.20
C GLU A 320 2.99 16.87 -19.14
N ALA A 321 3.47 17.85 -18.34
CA ALA A 321 2.80 19.14 -18.20
C ALA A 321 2.75 19.91 -19.53
N PHE A 322 3.76 19.77 -20.39
CA PHE A 322 3.80 20.39 -21.72
C PHE A 322 2.76 19.78 -22.68
N LEU A 323 2.66 18.45 -22.70
CA LEU A 323 1.67 17.76 -23.52
C LEU A 323 0.23 18.05 -23.05
N GLU A 324 -0.01 18.09 -21.74
CA GLU A 324 -1.30 18.44 -21.14
C GLU A 324 -1.69 19.92 -21.37
N ALA A 325 -0.70 20.79 -21.58
CA ALA A 325 -0.93 22.19 -21.96
C ALA A 325 -0.99 22.39 -23.49
N ASP A 326 -1.24 21.33 -24.28
CA ASP A 326 -1.30 21.36 -25.75
C ASP A 326 -0.06 21.97 -26.41
N GLY A 327 1.11 21.77 -25.81
CA GLY A 327 2.37 22.32 -26.32
C GLY A 327 2.61 23.79 -25.97
N ASN A 328 1.88 24.32 -25.00
CA ASN A 328 2.00 25.73 -24.57
C ASN A 328 3.05 25.90 -23.47
N VAL A 329 4.23 26.42 -23.83
CA VAL A 329 5.35 26.65 -22.89
C VAL A 329 4.95 27.58 -21.73
N ALA A 330 4.16 28.62 -21.99
CA ALA A 330 3.74 29.56 -20.94
C ALA A 330 2.80 28.88 -19.93
N GLY A 331 1.83 28.11 -20.43
CA GLY A 331 0.92 27.30 -19.60
C GLY A 331 1.69 26.25 -18.78
N THR A 332 2.67 25.59 -19.38
CA THR A 332 3.56 24.64 -18.69
C THR A 332 4.35 25.32 -17.55
N ALA A 333 4.95 26.47 -17.84
CA ALA A 333 5.72 27.23 -16.85
C ALA A 333 4.87 27.64 -15.65
N GLN A 334 3.64 28.08 -15.89
CA GLN A 334 2.67 28.42 -14.85
C GLN A 334 2.29 27.19 -14.00
N ARG A 335 2.03 26.06 -14.65
CA ARG A 335 1.64 24.79 -13.99
C ARG A 335 2.75 24.24 -13.09
N LEU A 336 4.01 24.37 -13.53
CA LEU A 336 5.19 23.88 -12.80
C LEU A 336 5.81 24.94 -11.89
N PHE A 337 5.19 26.09 -11.73
CA PHE A 337 5.69 27.20 -10.91
C PHE A 337 7.14 27.56 -11.23
N THR A 338 7.51 27.53 -12.52
CA THR A 338 8.89 27.80 -12.98
C THR A 338 8.93 28.84 -14.10
N HIS A 339 10.15 29.26 -14.50
CA HIS A 339 10.30 30.25 -15.55
C HIS A 339 10.26 29.59 -16.95
N ARG A 340 9.67 30.28 -17.95
CA ARG A 340 9.57 29.79 -19.33
C ARG A 340 10.93 29.34 -19.95
N HIS A 341 12.04 30.02 -19.59
CA HIS A 341 13.37 29.62 -20.07
C HIS A 341 13.81 28.27 -19.53
N THR A 342 13.43 27.92 -18.30
CA THR A 342 13.67 26.59 -17.74
C THR A 342 12.91 25.52 -18.51
N ILE A 343 11.66 25.83 -18.91
CA ILE A 343 10.86 24.90 -19.73
C ILE A 343 11.51 24.70 -21.10
N TYR A 344 11.95 25.79 -21.78
CA TYR A 344 12.65 25.67 -23.06
C TYR A 344 13.90 24.80 -22.93
N TYR A 345 14.72 25.03 -21.92
CA TYR A 345 15.93 24.23 -21.68
C TYR A 345 15.60 22.75 -21.45
N ARG A 346 14.60 22.47 -20.61
CA ARG A 346 14.17 21.08 -20.33
C ARG A 346 13.62 20.39 -21.57
N LEU A 347 12.81 21.07 -22.37
CA LEU A 347 12.25 20.51 -23.61
C LEU A 347 13.33 20.27 -24.67
N GLU A 348 14.34 21.15 -24.76
CA GLU A 348 15.50 20.90 -25.63
C GLU A 348 16.27 19.65 -25.17
N ARG A 349 16.40 19.47 -23.83
CA ARG A 349 17.04 18.28 -23.30
C ARG A 349 16.23 17.01 -23.56
N VAL A 350 14.89 17.09 -23.49
CA VAL A 350 13.99 16.00 -23.92
C VAL A 350 14.28 15.61 -25.37
N ARG A 351 14.39 16.59 -26.29
CA ARG A 351 14.70 16.34 -27.69
C ARG A 351 16.06 15.68 -27.88
N GLU A 352 17.09 16.16 -27.19
CA GLU A 352 18.45 15.61 -27.27
C GLU A 352 18.53 14.15 -26.80
N LEU A 353 17.82 13.80 -25.74
CA LEU A 353 17.87 12.47 -25.13
C LEU A 353 16.99 11.45 -25.86
N SER A 354 15.77 11.84 -26.23
CA SER A 354 14.80 10.95 -26.88
C SER A 354 14.92 10.91 -28.39
N GLY A 355 15.61 11.89 -29.01
CA GLY A 355 15.63 12.06 -30.46
C GLY A 355 14.32 12.57 -31.07
N HIS A 356 13.31 12.89 -30.25
CA HIS A 356 11.99 13.32 -30.72
C HIS A 356 11.77 14.82 -30.49
N ASP A 357 11.35 15.51 -31.57
CA ASP A 357 11.10 16.96 -31.53
C ASP A 357 9.70 17.25 -30.96
N VAL A 358 9.65 17.80 -29.74
CA VAL A 358 8.41 18.20 -29.05
C VAL A 358 7.64 19.32 -29.78
N SER A 359 8.27 20.04 -30.71
CA SER A 359 7.60 21.07 -31.54
C SER A 359 6.80 20.45 -32.68
N SER A 360 7.16 19.24 -33.11
CA SER A 360 6.47 18.52 -34.19
C SER A 360 5.25 17.74 -33.61
N SER A 361 4.23 17.54 -34.46
CA SER A 361 3.06 16.71 -34.09
C SER A 361 3.46 15.26 -33.86
N ASP A 362 4.28 14.70 -34.77
CA ASP A 362 4.77 13.31 -34.69
C ASP A 362 5.60 13.06 -33.41
N GLY A 363 6.52 14.01 -33.09
CA GLY A 363 7.33 13.89 -31.89
C GLY A 363 6.46 13.94 -30.58
N ARG A 364 5.47 14.85 -30.52
CA ARG A 364 4.54 14.89 -29.38
C ARG A 364 3.71 13.62 -29.27
N GLU A 365 3.25 13.06 -30.37
CA GLU A 365 2.46 11.82 -30.39
C GLU A 365 3.30 10.64 -29.89
N LYS A 366 4.52 10.45 -30.38
CA LYS A 366 5.44 9.40 -29.93
C LYS A 366 5.77 9.52 -28.45
N LEU A 367 6.13 10.71 -27.99
CA LEU A 367 6.42 10.94 -26.58
C LEU A 367 5.20 10.76 -25.68
N SER A 368 4.01 11.20 -26.14
CA SER A 368 2.75 10.94 -25.41
C SER A 368 2.44 9.46 -25.30
N LEU A 369 2.66 8.70 -26.37
CA LEU A 369 2.47 7.25 -26.37
C LEU A 369 3.54 6.56 -25.51
N GLY A 370 4.78 7.02 -25.53
CA GLY A 370 5.85 6.53 -24.64
C GLY A 370 5.54 6.72 -23.16
N LEU A 371 5.05 7.90 -22.76
CA LEU A 371 4.59 8.15 -21.39
C LEU A 371 3.42 7.25 -20.98
N LYS A 372 2.49 6.99 -21.91
CA LYS A 372 1.40 6.05 -21.66
C LYS A 372 1.92 4.62 -21.50
N SER A 373 2.90 4.22 -22.34
CA SER A 373 3.55 2.90 -22.22
C SER A 373 4.25 2.74 -20.89
N MET A 374 4.98 3.76 -20.43
CA MET A 374 5.60 3.80 -19.10
C MET A 374 4.59 3.51 -17.98
N ARG A 375 3.42 4.16 -18.01
CA ARG A 375 2.37 3.95 -17.02
C ARG A 375 1.74 2.56 -17.10
N VAL A 376 1.51 2.02 -18.30
CA VAL A 376 1.00 0.65 -18.48
C VAL A 376 1.97 -0.39 -17.94
N LEU A 377 3.27 -0.19 -18.14
CA LEU A 377 4.34 -1.04 -17.60
C LEU A 377 4.51 -0.90 -16.07
N GLY A 378 3.84 0.08 -15.46
CA GLY A 378 3.94 0.33 -14.02
C GLY A 378 5.24 0.99 -13.59
N ILE A 379 5.96 1.60 -14.52
CA ILE A 379 7.18 2.34 -14.26
C ILE A 379 6.79 3.72 -13.72
N SER A 380 7.22 4.04 -12.50
CA SER A 380 7.07 5.37 -11.90
C SER A 380 8.31 6.21 -12.22
N SER A 381 8.12 7.46 -12.68
CA SER A 381 9.23 8.42 -12.70
C SER A 381 9.58 8.82 -11.27
N ALA A 382 10.86 9.03 -10.98
CA ALA A 382 11.35 9.50 -9.67
C ALA A 382 10.76 10.87 -9.25
N GLY A 383 10.12 11.59 -10.16
CA GLY A 383 9.32 12.79 -9.90
C GLY A 383 7.85 12.47 -9.60
N GLY A 384 7.58 11.64 -8.59
CA GLY A 384 6.24 11.54 -8.00
C GLY A 384 5.71 12.93 -7.60
N PRO A 385 4.40 13.10 -7.28
CA PRO A 385 3.84 14.39 -6.92
C PRO A 385 4.75 15.03 -5.87
N ALA A 386 5.26 16.23 -6.18
CA ALA A 386 6.26 16.91 -5.39
C ALA A 386 5.88 16.88 -3.92
N SER A 387 6.67 16.20 -3.10
CA SER A 387 6.45 16.07 -1.68
C SER A 387 6.75 17.36 -0.90
N GLU A 388 7.07 18.47 -1.57
CA GLU A 388 7.28 19.75 -0.89
C GLU A 388 6.87 20.92 -1.78
N ALA A 389 5.83 21.64 -1.34
CA ALA A 389 5.64 23.02 -1.75
C ALA A 389 6.80 23.84 -1.19
N GLY A 390 7.81 24.14 -2.01
CA GLY A 390 8.94 24.97 -1.60
C GLY A 390 10.34 24.44 -1.88
N ALA A 391 10.52 23.26 -2.49
CA ALA A 391 11.82 22.83 -2.96
C ALA A 391 12.28 23.74 -4.10
N GLU A 392 13.21 24.63 -3.78
CA GLU A 392 13.85 25.54 -4.73
C GLU A 392 14.47 24.74 -5.89
N GLY A 393 14.15 25.19 -7.12
CA GLY A 393 14.62 24.58 -8.38
C GLY A 393 16.09 24.26 -8.37
N GLY A 394 16.42 23.08 -8.89
CA GLY A 394 17.72 22.46 -8.88
C GLY A 394 18.88 23.41 -9.16
N ARG A 395 19.74 23.60 -8.16
CA ARG A 395 21.04 24.23 -8.34
C ARG A 395 21.94 23.24 -9.07
N VAL A 396 22.28 23.57 -10.31
CA VAL A 396 23.40 22.94 -11.04
C VAL A 396 24.65 23.08 -10.19
N PRO A 397 25.36 22.00 -9.83
CA PRO A 397 26.62 22.11 -9.11
C PRO A 397 27.61 22.88 -10.02
N ARG A 398 28.08 24.04 -9.58
CA ARG A 398 29.20 24.74 -10.21
C ARG A 398 30.42 23.82 -10.12
N ARG A 399 30.92 23.33 -11.26
CA ARG A 399 32.24 22.73 -11.37
C ARG A 399 33.25 23.66 -10.69
N GLY A 400 33.80 23.22 -9.57
CA GLY A 400 34.91 23.89 -8.91
C GLY A 400 36.08 23.99 -9.88
N GLY A 401 36.42 25.22 -10.27
CA GLY A 401 37.64 25.50 -11.03
C GLY A 401 38.82 25.07 -10.20
N ARG A 402 39.65 24.20 -10.74
CA ARG A 402 41.01 24.00 -10.26
C ARG A 402 41.77 25.29 -10.56
N GLY A 403 42.06 26.02 -9.52
CA GLY A 403 43.11 27.07 -9.52
C GLY A 403 44.46 26.40 -9.34
N SER A 404 45.38 26.82 -10.15
CA SER A 404 46.81 26.52 -10.19
C SER A 404 47.50 26.59 -8.82
#